data_fa30abf0c16177169e71ee57deceb1be
#
_entry.id   fa30abf0c16177169e71ee57deceb1be
#
_cell.length_a   1.000
_cell.length_b   1.000
_cell.length_c   1.000
_cell.angle_alpha   90.00
_cell.angle_beta   90.00
_cell.angle_gamma   90.00
#
_symmetry.space_group_name_H-M   'P 1'
#
loop_
_entity.id
_entity.type
_entity.pdbx_description
1 polymer ?
#
loop_
_entity_poly.entity_id
_entity_poly.type
_entity_poly.pdbx_seq_one_letter_code
_entity_poly.pdbx_strand_id
1 'polypeptide(L)'
;MSLAWLLTNFIAAFLLPPLNLLLLGGLGAFLLARRPRLGKALIGASLALLWLLATPIVGGAMLDALAPPYEQPRADAADAIVILGGGRYYDTLEYAGDTVGRLTLERLRYGAWLARKLGKPLLVTGGSPDGGRPEGELMRETLQREFATPVRWIEARADNTRENALFSAATLKMTEIGRAHV
;
A
#
# COMPACT_ATOMS: atom_id res chain seq x y z
N MET A 1 -8.59 -12.05 11.09
CA MET A 1 -7.17 -11.62 10.93
C MET A 1 -6.31 -12.86 10.83
N SER A 2 -5.47 -12.99 9.78
CA SER A 2 -4.57 -14.14 9.65
C SER A 2 -3.39 -14.00 10.64
N LEU A 3 -2.97 -15.14 11.24
CA LEU A 3 -1.82 -15.16 12.15
C LEU A 3 -0.54 -14.66 11.45
N ALA A 4 -0.38 -14.99 10.17
CA ALA A 4 0.75 -14.55 9.37
C ALA A 4 0.78 -13.01 9.23
N TRP A 5 -0.36 -12.37 9.01
CA TRP A 5 -0.48 -10.91 8.95
C TRP A 5 -0.08 -10.25 10.29
N LEU A 6 -0.58 -10.79 11.41
CA LEU A 6 -0.22 -10.30 12.75
C LEU A 6 1.28 -10.41 13.01
N LEU A 7 1.88 -11.57 12.74
CA LEU A 7 3.31 -11.80 12.95
C LEU A 7 4.16 -10.89 12.06
N THR A 8 3.80 -10.73 10.79
CA THR A 8 4.53 -9.84 9.88
C THR A 8 4.50 -8.40 10.36
N ASN A 9 3.32 -7.89 10.75
CA ASN A 9 3.20 -6.52 11.26
C ASN A 9 3.91 -6.33 12.61
N PHE A 10 3.86 -7.32 13.49
CA PHE A 10 4.58 -7.29 14.77
C PHE A 10 6.09 -7.22 14.54
N ILE A 11 6.65 -8.08 13.70
CA ILE A 11 8.08 -8.06 13.36
C ILE A 11 8.45 -6.72 12.69
N ALA A 12 7.66 -6.27 11.73
CA ALA A 12 7.88 -5.01 11.04
C ALA A 12 7.90 -3.81 12.00
N ALA A 13 7.01 -3.79 13.01
CA ALA A 13 6.97 -2.73 14.02
C ALA A 13 8.29 -2.60 14.82
N PHE A 14 8.99 -3.71 15.06
CA PHE A 14 10.30 -3.67 15.74
C PHE A 14 11.46 -3.36 14.81
N LEU A 15 11.36 -3.70 13.54
CA LEU A 15 12.44 -3.48 12.56
C LEU A 15 12.39 -2.10 11.90
N LEU A 16 11.20 -1.52 11.78
CA LEU A 16 11.00 -0.25 11.09
C LEU A 16 10.96 0.94 12.06
N PRO A 17 11.40 2.13 11.64
CA PRO A 17 11.18 3.35 12.39
C PRO A 17 9.67 3.60 12.64
N PRO A 18 9.28 4.20 13.77
CA PRO A 18 10.14 4.84 14.78
C PRO A 18 10.59 3.93 15.92
N LEU A 19 9.99 2.73 16.10
CA LEU A 19 10.15 1.94 17.34
C LEU A 19 11.60 1.47 17.58
N ASN A 20 12.28 0.97 16.54
CA ASN A 20 13.67 0.53 16.65
C ASN A 20 14.61 1.67 17.12
N LEU A 21 14.37 2.90 16.66
CA LEU A 21 15.15 4.06 17.07
C LEU A 21 14.81 4.50 18.49
N LEU A 22 13.55 4.42 18.89
CA LEU A 22 13.15 4.66 20.28
C LEU A 22 13.77 3.65 21.24
N LEU A 23 13.84 2.38 20.86
CA LEU A 23 14.52 1.34 21.63
C LEU A 23 16.02 1.60 21.74
N LEU A 24 16.66 2.06 20.65
CA LEU A 24 18.06 2.47 20.66
C LEU A 24 18.32 3.62 21.62
N GLY A 25 17.45 4.64 21.61
CA GLY A 25 17.50 5.75 22.56
C GLY A 25 17.28 5.33 24.00
N GLY A 26 16.31 4.41 24.24
CA GLY A 26 16.05 3.81 25.54
C GLY A 26 17.24 3.02 26.10
N LEU A 27 17.90 2.23 25.24
CA LEU A 27 19.14 1.54 25.60
C LEU A 27 20.25 2.55 25.95
N GLY A 28 20.35 3.64 25.18
CA GLY A 28 21.27 4.73 25.48
C GLY A 28 21.02 5.33 26.86
N ALA A 29 19.76 5.60 27.20
CA ALA A 29 19.35 6.13 28.51
C ALA A 29 19.70 5.14 29.65
N PHE A 30 19.45 3.86 29.46
CA PHE A 30 19.83 2.82 30.44
C PHE A 30 21.34 2.74 30.66
N LEU A 31 22.14 2.93 29.60
CA LEU A 31 23.60 2.89 29.71
C LEU A 31 24.23 4.15 30.28
N LEU A 32 23.47 5.26 30.42
CA LEU A 32 24.02 6.51 30.98
C LEU A 32 24.66 6.32 32.36
N ALA A 33 24.08 5.47 33.20
CA ALA A 33 24.60 5.22 34.57
C ALA A 33 25.93 4.43 34.57
N ARG A 34 26.16 3.56 33.59
CA ARG A 34 27.33 2.66 33.56
C ARG A 34 28.41 3.07 32.55
N ARG A 35 27.98 3.61 31.41
CA ARG A 35 28.85 4.02 30.30
C ARG A 35 28.34 5.34 29.71
N PRO A 36 28.54 6.50 30.38
CA PRO A 36 27.90 7.77 30.01
C PRO A 36 28.25 8.25 28.61
N ARG A 37 29.46 7.99 28.12
CA ARG A 37 29.84 8.38 26.73
C ARG A 37 29.05 7.60 25.69
N LEU A 38 28.94 6.27 25.87
CA LEU A 38 28.16 5.41 24.95
C LEU A 38 26.66 5.73 25.03
N GLY A 39 26.12 5.93 26.25
CA GLY A 39 24.72 6.30 26.44
C GLY A 39 24.35 7.60 25.71
N LYS A 40 25.18 8.65 25.86
CA LYS A 40 24.98 9.91 25.14
C LYS A 40 25.08 9.76 23.62
N ALA A 41 26.03 8.97 23.12
CA ALA A 41 26.18 8.70 21.70
C ALA A 41 24.95 7.97 21.10
N LEU A 42 24.41 6.96 21.79
CA LEU A 42 23.22 6.23 21.35
C LEU A 42 21.97 7.12 21.35
N ILE A 43 21.77 7.95 22.37
CA ILE A 43 20.66 8.90 22.40
C ILE A 43 20.78 9.90 21.25
N GLY A 44 21.97 10.50 21.09
CA GLY A 44 22.23 11.46 20.00
C GLY A 44 22.00 10.83 18.62
N ALA A 45 22.50 9.62 18.38
CA ALA A 45 22.29 8.90 17.12
C ALA A 45 20.81 8.58 16.89
N SER A 46 20.08 8.12 17.90
CA SER A 46 18.64 7.86 17.83
C SER A 46 17.86 9.10 17.41
N LEU A 47 18.09 10.23 18.08
CA LEU A 47 17.41 11.50 17.77
C LEU A 47 17.78 12.03 16.40
N ALA A 48 19.07 11.97 16.03
CA ALA A 48 19.53 12.40 14.72
C ALA A 48 18.92 11.56 13.58
N LEU A 49 18.85 10.24 13.74
CA LEU A 49 18.22 9.35 12.76
C LEU A 49 16.71 9.56 12.67
N LEU A 50 16.03 9.75 13.81
CA LEU A 50 14.61 10.09 13.81
C LEU A 50 14.34 11.39 13.06
N TRP A 51 15.12 12.43 13.34
CA TRP A 51 15.00 13.72 12.67
C TRP A 51 15.27 13.60 11.16
N LEU A 52 16.34 12.89 10.78
CA LEU A 52 16.71 12.68 9.39
C LEU A 52 15.60 11.96 8.61
N LEU A 53 15.10 10.83 9.15
CA LEU A 53 14.05 10.03 8.50
C LEU A 53 12.68 10.73 8.50
N ALA A 54 12.42 11.63 9.44
CA ALA A 54 11.22 12.47 9.45
C ALA A 54 11.29 13.64 8.47
N THR A 55 12.47 13.90 7.88
CA THR A 55 12.65 15.03 6.95
C THR A 55 12.07 14.67 5.57
N PRO A 56 11.13 15.47 5.00
CA PRO A 56 10.50 15.19 3.71
C PRO A 56 11.48 15.02 2.55
N ILE A 57 12.58 15.77 2.56
CA ILE A 57 13.63 15.68 1.52
C ILE A 57 14.26 14.29 1.49
N VAL A 58 14.55 13.71 2.66
CA VAL A 58 15.13 12.36 2.75
C VAL A 58 14.11 11.31 2.31
N GLY A 59 12.87 11.41 2.79
CA GLY A 59 11.79 10.52 2.37
C GLY A 59 11.52 10.60 0.86
N GLY A 60 11.51 11.80 0.28
CA GLY A 60 11.38 12.01 -1.16
C GLY A 60 12.52 11.37 -1.94
N ALA A 61 13.77 11.64 -1.56
CA ALA A 61 14.94 11.05 -2.23
C ALA A 61 14.97 9.51 -2.16
N MET A 62 14.53 8.91 -1.04
CA MET A 62 14.40 7.46 -0.91
C MET A 62 13.30 6.90 -1.84
N LEU A 63 12.16 7.59 -1.94
CA LEU A 63 11.08 7.18 -2.85
C LEU A 63 11.53 7.29 -4.30
N ASP A 64 12.18 8.39 -4.69
CA ASP A 64 12.69 8.59 -6.05
C ASP A 64 13.73 7.53 -6.43
N ALA A 65 14.61 7.14 -5.49
CA ALA A 65 15.60 6.09 -5.70
C ALA A 65 14.99 4.69 -5.88
N LEU A 66 13.80 4.45 -5.32
CA LEU A 66 13.07 3.18 -5.41
C LEU A 66 12.03 3.18 -6.54
N ALA A 67 11.66 4.35 -7.04
CA ALA A 67 10.67 4.46 -8.11
C ALA A 67 11.24 3.92 -9.43
N PRO A 68 10.53 3.02 -10.12
CA PRO A 68 10.91 2.63 -11.47
C PRO A 68 10.79 3.82 -12.42
N PRO A 69 11.57 3.85 -13.53
CA PRO A 69 11.41 4.88 -14.54
C PRO A 69 9.97 4.89 -15.06
N TYR A 70 9.41 6.11 -15.21
CA TYR A 70 8.06 6.25 -15.73
C TYR A 70 8.02 5.85 -17.21
N GLU A 71 7.20 4.85 -17.51
CA GLU A 71 6.88 4.45 -18.87
C GLU A 71 5.46 4.88 -19.22
N GLN A 72 5.28 5.48 -20.38
CA GLN A 72 3.94 5.87 -20.81
C GLN A 72 3.10 4.63 -21.11
N PRO A 73 1.90 4.52 -20.50
CA PRO A 73 1.00 3.41 -20.78
C PRO A 73 0.57 3.37 -22.25
N ARG A 74 0.71 2.21 -22.89
CA ARG A 74 0.37 2.00 -24.30
C ARG A 74 -0.73 0.96 -24.43
N ALA A 75 -1.68 1.21 -25.32
CA ALA A 75 -2.83 0.32 -25.54
C ALA A 75 -2.43 -1.07 -26.08
N ASP A 76 -1.30 -1.17 -26.79
CA ASP A 76 -0.76 -2.40 -27.35
C ASP A 76 0.09 -3.21 -26.35
N ALA A 77 0.48 -2.60 -25.23
CA ALA A 77 1.32 -3.22 -24.22
C ALA A 77 0.56 -4.13 -23.24
N ALA A 78 -0.75 -3.91 -23.08
CA ALA A 78 -1.56 -4.66 -22.13
C ALA A 78 -3.00 -4.86 -22.61
N ASP A 79 -3.63 -5.92 -22.17
CA ASP A 79 -5.00 -6.30 -22.50
C ASP A 79 -6.00 -5.96 -21.38
N ALA A 80 -5.53 -5.70 -20.18
CA ALA A 80 -6.31 -5.25 -19.04
C ALA A 80 -5.49 -4.31 -18.14
N ILE A 81 -6.19 -3.53 -17.33
CA ILE A 81 -5.61 -2.68 -16.28
C ILE A 81 -5.98 -3.29 -14.92
N VAL A 82 -4.98 -3.48 -14.05
CA VAL A 82 -5.18 -3.98 -12.69
C VAL A 82 -4.93 -2.85 -11.71
N ILE A 83 -5.91 -2.58 -10.84
CA ILE A 83 -5.78 -1.58 -9.78
C ILE A 83 -5.67 -2.30 -8.45
N LEU A 84 -4.54 -2.11 -7.75
CA LEU A 84 -4.30 -2.68 -6.44
C LEU A 84 -4.85 -1.78 -5.34
N GLY A 85 -5.47 -2.37 -4.34
CA GLY A 85 -5.85 -1.68 -3.10
C GLY A 85 -4.64 -1.07 -2.40
N GLY A 86 -4.88 -0.07 -1.59
CA GLY A 86 -3.87 0.68 -0.83
C GLY A 86 -4.35 1.09 0.55
N GLY A 87 -5.49 0.52 0.98
CA GLY A 87 -6.12 0.71 2.27
C GLY A 87 -7.51 1.32 2.19
N ARG A 88 -8.24 1.19 3.28
CA ARG A 88 -9.63 1.64 3.42
C ARG A 88 -9.82 2.40 4.73
N TYR A 89 -10.89 3.18 4.82
CA TYR A 89 -11.39 3.80 6.04
C TYR A 89 -12.60 3.02 6.54
N TYR A 90 -12.69 2.84 7.85
CA TYR A 90 -13.74 2.06 8.50
C TYR A 90 -14.80 2.97 9.09
N ASP A 91 -16.05 2.50 9.06
CA ASP A 91 -17.20 3.13 9.74
C ASP A 91 -17.28 4.66 9.55
N THR A 92 -17.01 5.13 8.33
CA THR A 92 -17.06 6.56 8.04
C THR A 92 -18.51 7.06 8.03
N LEU A 93 -18.81 8.06 8.84
CA LEU A 93 -20.16 8.61 8.97
C LEU A 93 -20.64 9.24 7.66
N GLU A 94 -19.75 9.91 6.93
CA GLU A 94 -20.03 10.60 5.67
C GLU A 94 -20.44 9.63 4.54
N TYR A 95 -19.94 8.40 4.58
CA TYR A 95 -20.23 7.37 3.57
C TYR A 95 -21.14 6.25 4.08
N ALA A 96 -21.65 6.39 5.32
CA ALA A 96 -22.47 5.39 5.99
C ALA A 96 -21.86 3.99 6.03
N GLY A 97 -20.54 3.91 6.25
CA GLY A 97 -19.80 2.65 6.38
C GLY A 97 -18.36 2.75 5.85
N ASP A 98 -17.82 1.60 5.47
CA ASP A 98 -16.47 1.51 4.94
C ASP A 98 -16.34 2.16 3.56
N THR A 99 -15.22 2.85 3.33
CA THR A 99 -14.89 3.45 2.03
C THR A 99 -13.41 3.26 1.69
N VAL A 100 -13.05 3.53 0.44
CA VAL A 100 -11.65 3.45 -0.01
C VAL A 100 -10.79 4.50 0.68
N GLY A 101 -9.57 4.13 1.07
CA GLY A 101 -8.60 5.05 1.63
C GLY A 101 -7.99 5.98 0.56
N ARG A 102 -7.27 7.01 1.02
CA ARG A 102 -6.68 8.03 0.13
C ARG A 102 -5.82 7.43 -0.99
N LEU A 103 -4.91 6.51 -0.66
CA LEU A 103 -4.03 5.90 -1.65
C LEU A 103 -4.80 5.09 -2.69
N THR A 104 -5.83 4.38 -2.27
CA THR A 104 -6.72 3.65 -3.17
C THR A 104 -7.48 4.60 -4.07
N LEU A 105 -8.03 5.69 -3.53
CA LEU A 105 -8.76 6.69 -4.32
C LEU A 105 -7.87 7.33 -5.40
N GLU A 106 -6.62 7.65 -5.09
CA GLU A 106 -5.64 8.16 -6.07
C GLU A 106 -5.40 7.16 -7.20
N ARG A 107 -5.25 5.87 -6.89
CA ARG A 107 -5.10 4.78 -7.87
C ARG A 107 -6.36 4.59 -8.71
N LEU A 108 -7.55 4.63 -8.10
CA LEU A 108 -8.82 4.53 -8.81
C LEU A 108 -9.01 5.67 -9.80
N ARG A 109 -8.70 6.92 -9.39
CA ARG A 109 -8.75 8.08 -10.28
C ARG A 109 -7.85 7.90 -11.51
N TYR A 110 -6.62 7.46 -11.30
CA TYR A 110 -5.68 7.21 -12.39
C TYR A 110 -6.13 6.04 -13.27
N GLY A 111 -6.55 4.93 -12.66
CA GLY A 111 -7.05 3.74 -13.36
C GLY A 111 -8.28 4.03 -14.21
N ALA A 112 -9.23 4.81 -13.69
CA ALA A 112 -10.42 5.24 -14.43
C ALA A 112 -10.06 6.13 -15.65
N TRP A 113 -9.11 7.05 -15.48
CA TRP A 113 -8.59 7.86 -16.57
C TRP A 113 -7.91 6.99 -17.64
N LEU A 114 -7.07 6.05 -17.19
CA LEU A 114 -6.32 5.15 -18.07
C LEU A 114 -7.25 4.21 -18.85
N ALA A 115 -8.28 3.64 -18.20
CA ALA A 115 -9.26 2.78 -18.84
C ALA A 115 -10.00 3.50 -19.97
N ARG A 116 -10.41 4.75 -19.75
CA ARG A 116 -11.02 5.58 -20.80
C ARG A 116 -10.04 5.91 -21.94
N LYS A 117 -8.78 6.23 -21.60
CA LYS A 117 -7.75 6.57 -22.59
C LYS A 117 -7.38 5.40 -23.48
N LEU A 118 -7.26 4.19 -22.92
CA LEU A 118 -6.78 3.01 -23.62
C LEU A 118 -7.91 2.08 -24.10
N GLY A 119 -9.16 2.29 -23.65
CA GLY A 119 -10.29 1.40 -23.97
C GLY A 119 -10.13 0.00 -23.37
N LYS A 120 -9.41 -0.16 -22.24
CA LYS A 120 -9.12 -1.46 -21.65
C LYS A 120 -9.98 -1.74 -20.43
N PRO A 121 -10.38 -3.03 -20.23
CA PRO A 121 -11.16 -3.42 -19.06
C PRO A 121 -10.35 -3.33 -17.75
N LEU A 122 -11.07 -3.09 -16.65
CA LEU A 122 -10.51 -2.98 -15.32
C LEU A 122 -10.71 -4.26 -14.49
N LEU A 123 -9.65 -4.66 -13.79
CA LEU A 123 -9.69 -5.53 -12.63
C LEU A 123 -9.30 -4.73 -11.40
N VAL A 124 -10.05 -4.86 -10.31
CA VAL A 124 -9.68 -4.33 -8.99
C VAL A 124 -9.36 -5.48 -8.05
N THR A 125 -8.33 -5.32 -7.21
CA THR A 125 -7.88 -6.35 -6.28
C THR A 125 -7.58 -5.78 -4.91
N GLY A 126 -8.11 -6.42 -3.89
CA GLY A 126 -7.92 -6.09 -2.48
C GLY A 126 -8.91 -6.83 -1.60
N GLY A 127 -8.42 -7.56 -0.63
CA GLY A 127 -9.21 -8.31 0.32
C GLY A 127 -9.52 -7.55 1.59
N SER A 128 -9.60 -8.28 2.70
CA SER A 128 -9.97 -7.77 4.02
C SER A 128 -9.22 -8.53 5.12
N PRO A 129 -7.87 -8.36 5.23
CA PRO A 129 -7.05 -9.11 6.19
C PRO A 129 -7.42 -8.86 7.64
N ASP A 130 -8.01 -7.74 7.94
CA ASP A 130 -8.46 -7.25 9.23
C ASP A 130 -9.98 -7.41 9.48
N GLY A 131 -10.71 -7.99 8.51
CA GLY A 131 -12.15 -8.18 8.56
C GLY A 131 -12.94 -7.05 7.91
N GLY A 132 -14.27 -7.15 7.89
CA GLY A 132 -15.17 -6.19 7.24
C GLY A 132 -15.31 -6.42 5.73
N ARG A 133 -15.71 -5.38 4.99
CA ARG A 133 -15.93 -5.46 3.55
C ARG A 133 -14.60 -5.51 2.80
N PRO A 134 -14.44 -6.41 1.81
CA PRO A 134 -13.24 -6.44 0.98
C PRO A 134 -12.99 -5.13 0.25
N GLU A 135 -11.74 -4.69 0.19
CA GLU A 135 -11.37 -3.43 -0.46
C GLU A 135 -11.73 -3.42 -1.96
N GLY A 136 -11.58 -4.55 -2.65
CA GLY A 136 -11.97 -4.69 -4.06
C GLY A 136 -13.45 -4.39 -4.34
N GLU A 137 -14.35 -4.69 -3.40
CA GLU A 137 -15.76 -4.33 -3.52
C GLU A 137 -15.99 -2.81 -3.39
N LEU A 138 -15.34 -2.18 -2.42
CA LEU A 138 -15.38 -0.73 -2.22
C LEU A 138 -14.78 0.01 -3.43
N MET A 139 -13.69 -0.52 -3.97
CA MET A 139 -13.06 0.01 -5.19
C MET A 139 -14.02 -0.02 -6.39
N ARG A 140 -14.72 -1.15 -6.59
CA ARG A 140 -15.73 -1.25 -7.65
C ARG A 140 -16.85 -0.22 -7.47
N GLU A 141 -17.39 -0.11 -6.25
CA GLU A 141 -18.46 0.84 -5.97
C GLU A 141 -18.04 2.29 -6.26
N THR A 142 -16.84 2.68 -5.81
CA THR A 142 -16.27 4.01 -6.05
C THR A 142 -16.07 4.26 -7.55
N LEU A 143 -15.50 3.30 -8.31
CA LEU A 143 -15.32 3.43 -9.75
C LEU A 143 -16.65 3.61 -10.48
N GLN A 144 -17.68 2.86 -10.11
CA GLN A 144 -18.98 2.93 -10.74
C GLN A 144 -19.74 4.21 -10.40
N ARG A 145 -19.77 4.60 -9.10
CA ARG A 145 -20.57 5.73 -8.63
C ARG A 145 -19.93 7.09 -8.87
N GLU A 146 -18.61 7.19 -8.64
CA GLU A 146 -17.92 8.48 -8.65
C GLU A 146 -17.18 8.73 -9.97
N PHE A 147 -16.66 7.67 -10.63
CA PHE A 147 -15.90 7.79 -11.86
C PHE A 147 -16.64 7.31 -13.11
N ALA A 148 -17.89 6.83 -12.99
CA ALA A 148 -18.68 6.27 -14.08
C ALA A 148 -17.89 5.24 -14.92
N THR A 149 -17.04 4.44 -14.27
CA THR A 149 -16.13 3.51 -14.95
C THR A 149 -16.49 2.07 -14.54
N PRO A 150 -16.89 1.21 -15.50
CA PRO A 150 -17.26 -0.17 -15.19
C PRO A 150 -16.03 -1.01 -14.83
N VAL A 151 -16.18 -1.86 -13.83
CA VAL A 151 -15.19 -2.85 -13.43
C VAL A 151 -15.62 -4.21 -13.97
N ARG A 152 -14.72 -4.87 -14.68
CA ARG A 152 -15.01 -6.18 -15.30
C ARG A 152 -14.75 -7.33 -14.34
N TRP A 153 -13.69 -7.26 -13.52
CA TRP A 153 -13.34 -8.31 -12.57
C TRP A 153 -12.98 -7.72 -11.21
N ILE A 154 -13.34 -8.47 -10.17
CA ILE A 154 -13.01 -8.15 -8.79
C ILE A 154 -12.29 -9.36 -8.20
N GLU A 155 -11.17 -9.09 -7.57
CA GLU A 155 -10.48 -10.01 -6.70
C GLU A 155 -10.57 -9.45 -5.27
N ALA A 156 -11.15 -10.22 -4.34
CA ALA A 156 -11.54 -9.73 -3.01
C ALA A 156 -10.97 -10.60 -1.86
N ARG A 157 -9.96 -11.46 -2.13
CA ARG A 157 -9.42 -12.40 -1.15
C ARG A 157 -7.99 -12.11 -0.73
N ALA A 158 -7.29 -11.27 -1.49
CA ALA A 158 -5.88 -11.01 -1.27
C ALA A 158 -5.63 -10.21 0.03
N ASP A 159 -4.79 -10.75 0.90
CA ASP A 159 -4.41 -10.11 2.17
C ASP A 159 -3.14 -9.25 2.06
N ASN A 160 -2.43 -9.32 0.94
CA ASN A 160 -1.17 -8.59 0.72
C ASN A 160 -0.87 -8.40 -0.78
N THR A 161 0.13 -7.57 -1.09
CA THR A 161 0.49 -7.23 -2.47
C THR A 161 0.90 -8.44 -3.31
N ARG A 162 1.55 -9.45 -2.72
CA ARG A 162 1.92 -10.68 -3.43
C ARG A 162 0.67 -11.46 -3.85
N GLU A 163 -0.30 -11.58 -2.95
CA GLU A 163 -1.57 -12.26 -3.23
C GLU A 163 -2.40 -11.47 -4.23
N ASN A 164 -2.42 -10.12 -4.15
CA ASN A 164 -3.01 -9.28 -5.18
C ASN A 164 -2.49 -9.67 -6.57
N ALA A 165 -1.17 -9.80 -6.74
CA ALA A 165 -0.58 -10.18 -8.02
C ALA A 165 -0.95 -11.61 -8.43
N LEU A 166 -0.85 -12.58 -7.52
CA LEU A 166 -1.14 -13.99 -7.80
C LEU A 166 -2.60 -14.24 -8.16
N PHE A 167 -3.52 -13.68 -7.39
CA PHE A 167 -4.96 -13.92 -7.59
C PHE A 167 -5.50 -13.13 -8.78
N SER A 168 -5.00 -11.92 -9.02
CA SER A 168 -5.30 -11.17 -10.25
C SER A 168 -4.82 -11.92 -11.49
N ALA A 169 -3.58 -12.44 -11.47
CA ALA A 169 -3.05 -13.23 -12.56
C ALA A 169 -3.90 -14.51 -12.82
N ALA A 170 -4.34 -15.20 -11.76
CA ALA A 170 -5.22 -16.34 -11.89
C ALA A 170 -6.58 -15.96 -12.52
N THR A 171 -7.18 -14.85 -12.07
CA THR A 171 -8.44 -14.34 -12.60
C THR A 171 -8.34 -14.00 -14.08
N LEU A 172 -7.25 -13.30 -14.49
CA LEU A 172 -7.04 -12.92 -15.88
C LEU A 172 -6.74 -14.11 -16.78
N LYS A 173 -5.96 -15.10 -16.31
CA LYS A 173 -5.70 -16.34 -17.06
C LYS A 173 -6.97 -17.13 -17.37
N MET A 174 -7.90 -17.21 -16.42
CA MET A 174 -9.18 -17.88 -16.65
C MET A 174 -10.05 -17.19 -17.72
N THR A 175 -9.76 -15.93 -18.02
CA THR A 175 -10.48 -15.12 -19.03
C THR A 175 -9.68 -14.93 -20.33
N GLU A 176 -8.62 -15.71 -20.55
CA GLU A 176 -7.73 -15.68 -21.73
C GLU A 176 -7.02 -14.33 -21.95
N ILE A 177 -6.87 -13.52 -20.88
CA ILE A 177 -6.11 -12.27 -20.93
C ILE A 177 -4.65 -12.55 -20.61
N GLY A 178 -3.78 -12.31 -21.59
CA GLY A 178 -2.34 -12.64 -21.49
C GLY A 178 -1.49 -11.57 -20.83
N ARG A 179 -1.85 -10.30 -20.96
CA ARG A 179 -1.03 -9.17 -20.49
C ARG A 179 -1.86 -8.18 -19.68
N ALA A 180 -1.38 -7.78 -18.51
CA ALA A 180 -2.01 -6.78 -17.67
C ALA A 180 -1.04 -5.63 -17.34
N HIS A 181 -1.56 -4.40 -17.27
CA HIS A 181 -0.87 -3.23 -16.74
C HIS A 181 -1.31 -2.99 -15.29
N VAL A 182 -0.34 -2.85 -14.39
CA VAL A 182 -0.53 -2.70 -12.93
C VAL A 182 -0.16 -1.30 -12.48
#